data_3897df6dc4eaac10152a8749a3fc625a
#
_entry.id   3897df6dc4eaac10152a8749a3fc625a
#
_cell.length_a   1.000
_cell.length_b   1.000
_cell.length_c   1.000
_cell.angle_alpha   90.00
_cell.angle_beta   90.00
_cell.angle_gamma   90.00
#
_symmetry.space_group_name_H-M   'P 1'
#
loop_
_entity.id
_entity.type
_entity.pdbx_description
1 polymer ?
#
loop_
_entity_poly.entity_id
_entity_poly.type
_entity_poly.pdbx_seq_one_letter_code
_entity_poly.pdbx_strand_id
1 'polypeptide(L)'
;LQDEPLIALVNGQSASASEIIVGAIQDWDRGLVMGTTTVGKGSVQQVVHIDDKAELKLTMAAWHTPSGRSIDKRMRKDSTLVNGTAKEFKTRLLERVVRSGGGIIPDIEQTGRKGNLLYGQLNGFYSLNNQFFYYARRYPFDNPELTPSFVASEKDLNRFRTFAENRDFKYIS
;
A
#
# COMPACT_ATOMS: atom_id res chain seq x y z
N LEU A 1 7.42 15.20 20.79
CA LEU A 1 6.70 14.43 19.73
C LEU A 1 5.37 13.82 20.19
N GLN A 2 5.09 13.72 21.51
CA GLN A 2 3.84 13.13 21.97
C GLN A 2 2.62 14.01 21.69
N ASP A 3 2.78 15.30 21.68
CA ASP A 3 1.69 16.27 21.51
C ASP A 3 1.63 16.91 20.12
N GLU A 4 2.57 16.54 19.24
CA GLU A 4 2.61 17.07 17.88
C GLU A 4 1.45 16.53 17.02
N PRO A 5 0.84 17.34 16.16
CA PRO A 5 -0.16 16.86 15.19
C PRO A 5 0.42 15.75 14.30
N LEU A 6 -0.33 14.67 14.16
CA LEU A 6 0.08 13.52 13.38
C LEU A 6 -0.94 13.20 12.28
N ILE A 7 -0.47 13.09 11.04
CA ILE A 7 -1.26 12.59 9.91
C ILE A 7 -0.51 11.42 9.29
N ALA A 8 -1.18 10.27 9.21
CA ALA A 8 -0.68 9.09 8.51
C ALA A 8 -1.26 9.04 7.09
N LEU A 9 -0.38 9.02 6.08
CA LEU A 9 -0.79 8.91 4.69
C LEU A 9 -0.83 7.45 4.26
N VAL A 10 -1.95 7.03 3.65
CA VAL A 10 -2.18 5.65 3.21
C VAL A 10 -2.76 5.59 1.80
N ASN A 11 -2.58 4.45 1.15
CA ASN A 11 -3.23 4.15 -0.12
C ASN A 11 -3.53 2.66 -0.27
N GLY A 12 -4.11 2.26 -1.40
CA GLY A 12 -4.46 0.87 -1.70
C GLY A 12 -3.27 -0.10 -1.82
N GLN A 13 -2.04 0.35 -1.60
CA GLN A 13 -0.83 -0.49 -1.52
C GLN A 13 -0.30 -0.60 -0.08
N SER A 14 -0.79 0.21 0.84
CA SER A 14 -0.45 0.12 2.25
C SER A 14 -0.99 -1.19 2.82
N ALA A 15 -0.12 -2.03 3.40
CA ALA A 15 -0.47 -3.39 3.79
C ALA A 15 0.24 -3.88 5.05
N SER A 16 -0.35 -4.88 5.72
CA SER A 16 0.29 -5.67 6.78
C SER A 16 0.74 -4.80 7.98
N ALA A 17 2.03 -4.77 8.33
CA ALA A 17 2.56 -3.99 9.46
C ALA A 17 2.21 -2.50 9.38
N SER A 18 2.18 -1.93 8.19
CA SER A 18 1.74 -0.54 8.00
C SER A 18 0.29 -0.34 8.43
N GLU A 19 -0.58 -1.30 8.16
CA GLU A 19 -1.98 -1.25 8.56
C GLU A 19 -2.16 -1.38 10.07
N ILE A 20 -1.30 -2.17 10.73
CA ILE A 20 -1.30 -2.34 12.18
C ILE A 20 -0.95 -1.01 12.85
N ILE A 21 0.13 -0.35 12.39
CA ILE A 21 0.58 0.94 12.92
C ILE A 21 -0.49 2.01 12.70
N VAL A 22 -0.99 2.13 11.48
CA VAL A 22 -1.99 3.15 11.14
C VAL A 22 -3.32 2.90 11.83
N GLY A 23 -3.72 1.63 11.95
CA GLY A 23 -4.90 1.25 12.73
C GLY A 23 -4.77 1.60 14.21
N ALA A 24 -3.59 1.46 14.80
CA ALA A 24 -3.33 1.88 16.16
C ALA A 24 -3.40 3.41 16.32
N ILE A 25 -2.80 4.16 15.39
CA ILE A 25 -2.87 5.63 15.37
C ILE A 25 -4.32 6.10 15.31
N GLN A 26 -5.13 5.51 14.42
CA GLN A 26 -6.54 5.86 14.26
C GLN A 26 -7.37 5.49 15.49
N ASP A 27 -7.22 4.27 16.00
CA ASP A 27 -8.07 3.73 17.06
C ASP A 27 -7.75 4.33 18.46
N TRP A 28 -6.51 4.79 18.67
CA TRP A 28 -6.13 5.55 19.86
C TRP A 28 -6.39 7.06 19.71
N ASP A 29 -6.95 7.50 18.60
CA ASP A 29 -7.14 8.94 18.31
C ASP A 29 -5.85 9.76 18.39
N ARG A 30 -4.68 9.10 18.17
CA ARG A 30 -3.37 9.75 18.21
C ARG A 30 -3.16 10.68 17.04
N GLY A 31 -3.81 10.42 15.92
CA GLY A 31 -3.69 11.21 14.70
C GLY A 31 -4.79 10.88 13.70
N LEU A 32 -4.78 11.57 12.59
CA LEU A 32 -5.69 11.34 11.47
C LEU A 32 -5.03 10.46 10.41
N VAL A 33 -5.84 9.65 9.75
CA VAL A 33 -5.45 8.85 8.59
C VAL A 33 -6.03 9.49 7.34
N MET A 34 -5.18 9.77 6.35
CA MET A 34 -5.58 10.41 5.09
C MET A 34 -5.14 9.57 3.89
N GLY A 35 -5.98 9.50 2.87
CA GLY A 35 -5.67 8.82 1.61
C GLY A 35 -6.80 7.95 1.09
N THR A 36 -6.49 6.71 0.69
CA THR A 36 -7.48 5.72 0.25
C THR A 36 -7.39 4.46 1.10
N THR A 37 -8.48 3.68 1.12
CA THR A 37 -8.56 2.43 1.88
C THR A 37 -7.39 1.50 1.58
N THR A 38 -6.79 0.94 2.63
CA THR A 38 -5.61 0.07 2.55
C THR A 38 -5.95 -1.36 2.08
N VAL A 39 -4.92 -2.21 1.90
CA VAL A 39 -5.07 -3.57 1.33
C VAL A 39 -5.98 -4.48 2.15
N GLY A 40 -5.94 -4.43 3.48
CA GLY A 40 -6.67 -5.34 4.36
C GLY A 40 -5.98 -6.70 4.53
N LYS A 41 -4.66 -6.70 4.80
CA LYS A 41 -3.88 -7.91 5.10
C LYS A 41 -3.62 -8.01 6.60
N GLY A 42 -4.58 -8.58 7.31
CA GLY A 42 -4.56 -8.72 8.78
C GLY A 42 -4.23 -10.11 9.30
N SER A 43 -3.79 -11.06 8.45
CA SER A 43 -3.46 -12.42 8.89
C SER A 43 -2.00 -12.58 9.28
N VAL A 44 -1.79 -13.33 10.36
CA VAL A 44 -0.48 -13.86 10.75
C VAL A 44 -0.32 -15.24 10.13
N GLN A 45 0.73 -15.44 9.37
CA GLN A 45 1.03 -16.70 8.70
C GLN A 45 2.37 -17.23 9.18
N GLN A 46 2.43 -18.54 9.37
CA GLN A 46 3.65 -19.28 9.66
C GLN A 46 3.96 -20.23 8.51
N VAL A 47 5.22 -20.29 8.13
CA VAL A 47 5.72 -21.28 7.19
C VAL A 47 6.25 -22.46 8.02
N VAL A 48 5.74 -23.66 7.73
CA VAL A 48 6.16 -24.92 8.33
C VAL A 48 6.84 -25.74 7.23
N HIS A 49 8.11 -26.05 7.43
CA HIS A 49 8.83 -26.96 6.55
C HIS A 49 8.35 -28.39 6.81
N ILE A 50 7.91 -29.07 5.77
CA ILE A 50 7.46 -30.47 5.84
C ILE A 50 8.64 -31.39 5.51
N ASP A 51 9.36 -31.08 4.44
CA ASP A 51 10.57 -31.76 4.00
C ASP A 51 11.43 -30.81 3.14
N ASP A 52 12.49 -31.33 2.53
CA ASP A 52 13.44 -30.56 1.71
C ASP A 52 12.81 -29.99 0.42
N LYS A 53 11.59 -30.37 0.08
CA LYS A 53 10.90 -30.01 -1.18
C LYS A 53 9.56 -29.33 -0.96
N ALA A 54 9.03 -29.34 0.26
CA ALA A 54 7.69 -28.86 0.55
C ALA A 54 7.62 -27.99 1.80
N GLU A 55 6.92 -26.89 1.65
CA GLU A 55 6.58 -25.96 2.72
C GLU A 55 5.06 -25.78 2.80
N LEU A 56 4.55 -25.71 4.02
CA LEU A 56 3.15 -25.42 4.29
C LEU A 56 3.01 -24.04 4.91
N LYS A 57 2.22 -23.17 4.29
CA LYS A 57 1.93 -21.83 4.81
C LYS A 57 0.56 -21.83 5.48
N LEU A 58 0.57 -21.76 6.80
CA LEU A 58 -0.63 -21.77 7.64
C LEU A 58 -0.96 -20.39 8.17
N THR A 59 -2.25 -20.02 8.16
CA THR A 59 -2.74 -18.85 8.90
C THR A 59 -2.99 -19.25 10.35
N MET A 60 -2.23 -18.67 11.27
CA MET A 60 -2.26 -18.99 12.69
C MET A 60 -3.11 -18.02 13.51
N ALA A 61 -3.22 -16.77 13.09
CA ALA A 61 -3.92 -15.72 13.82
C ALA A 61 -4.37 -14.58 12.90
N ALA A 62 -5.19 -13.70 13.43
CA ALA A 62 -5.58 -12.45 12.79
C ALA A 62 -5.25 -11.27 13.71
N TRP A 63 -4.77 -10.19 13.11
CA TRP A 63 -4.55 -8.95 13.81
C TRP A 63 -5.85 -8.19 14.06
N HIS A 64 -5.98 -7.68 15.28
CA HIS A 64 -7.03 -6.75 15.66
C HIS A 64 -6.39 -5.44 16.13
N THR A 65 -7.01 -4.34 15.76
CA THR A 65 -6.59 -3.01 16.21
C THR A 65 -7.03 -2.73 17.65
N PRO A 66 -6.58 -1.65 18.30
CA PRO A 66 -6.98 -1.32 19.67
C PRO A 66 -8.49 -1.25 19.92
N SER A 67 -9.29 -0.89 18.93
CA SER A 67 -10.77 -0.92 19.03
C SER A 67 -11.35 -2.34 19.03
N GLY A 68 -10.56 -3.34 18.69
CA GLY A 68 -10.97 -4.75 18.56
C GLY A 68 -11.45 -5.12 17.16
N ARG A 69 -11.42 -4.21 16.17
CA ARG A 69 -11.80 -4.54 14.79
C ARG A 69 -10.69 -5.30 14.05
N SER A 70 -11.11 -6.22 13.19
CA SER A 70 -10.20 -6.86 12.23
C SER A 70 -10.05 -6.01 10.98
N ILE A 71 -8.81 -5.90 10.49
CA ILE A 71 -8.50 -5.25 9.20
C ILE A 71 -8.56 -6.23 8.03
N ASP A 72 -8.63 -7.54 8.28
CA ASP A 72 -8.48 -8.57 7.25
C ASP A 72 -9.71 -8.65 6.33
N LYS A 73 -9.49 -8.45 5.03
CA LYS A 73 -10.53 -8.55 4.00
C LYS A 73 -11.22 -9.91 3.94
N ARG A 74 -10.53 -10.98 4.30
CA ARG A 74 -11.08 -12.34 4.25
C ARG A 74 -12.11 -12.57 5.35
N MET A 75 -11.95 -11.89 6.48
CA MET A 75 -12.91 -11.92 7.58
C MET A 75 -14.24 -11.21 7.22
N ARG A 76 -14.28 -10.52 6.08
CA ARG A 76 -15.48 -9.82 5.59
C ARG A 76 -16.63 -10.78 5.24
N LYS A 77 -16.34 -12.05 4.99
CA LYS A 77 -17.37 -13.02 4.57
C LYS A 77 -18.20 -13.61 5.71
N ASP A 78 -17.63 -13.73 6.92
CA ASP A 78 -18.26 -14.58 7.95
C ASP A 78 -18.62 -13.89 9.27
N SER A 79 -17.93 -12.84 9.72
CA SER A 79 -18.13 -12.28 11.06
C SER A 79 -18.07 -10.76 11.19
N THR A 80 -17.74 -10.07 10.12
CA THR A 80 -17.54 -8.62 10.12
C THR A 80 -18.71 -7.83 9.51
N LEU A 81 -19.69 -8.55 8.98
CA LEU A 81 -20.92 -7.95 8.47
C LEU A 81 -22.07 -8.19 9.46
N VAL A 82 -22.73 -7.13 9.85
CA VAL A 82 -24.04 -7.18 10.52
C VAL A 82 -25.06 -6.72 9.48
N ASN A 83 -26.00 -7.60 9.13
CA ASN A 83 -27.02 -7.32 8.10
C ASN A 83 -26.43 -6.86 6.75
N GLY A 84 -25.28 -7.44 6.33
CA GLY A 84 -24.63 -7.08 5.06
C GLY A 84 -23.75 -5.81 5.12
N THR A 85 -23.72 -5.11 6.25
CA THR A 85 -22.87 -3.94 6.48
C THR A 85 -21.64 -4.27 7.34
N ALA A 86 -20.55 -3.56 7.13
CA ALA A 86 -19.33 -3.72 7.93
C ALA A 86 -19.63 -3.41 9.41
N LYS A 87 -19.18 -4.29 10.30
CA LYS A 87 -19.35 -4.10 11.74
C LYS A 87 -18.64 -2.82 12.19
N GLU A 88 -19.33 -1.99 12.92
CA GLU A 88 -18.83 -0.74 13.48
C GLU A 88 -18.20 -0.94 14.85
N PHE A 89 -17.13 -0.19 15.06
CA PHE A 89 -16.39 -0.09 16.31
C PHE A 89 -16.17 1.39 16.63
N LYS A 90 -15.75 1.69 17.85
CA LYS A 90 -15.44 3.04 18.29
C LYS A 90 -13.96 3.17 18.63
N THR A 91 -13.36 4.31 18.28
CA THR A 91 -12.03 4.67 18.75
C THR A 91 -12.01 4.86 20.27
N ARG A 92 -10.82 4.82 20.86
CA ARG A 92 -10.66 4.69 22.31
C ARG A 92 -10.90 5.96 23.11
N LEU A 93 -10.62 7.12 22.55
CA LEU A 93 -10.69 8.39 23.26
C LEU A 93 -11.87 9.25 22.80
N LEU A 94 -12.04 9.40 21.50
CA LEU A 94 -13.05 10.29 20.90
C LEU A 94 -14.31 9.55 20.44
N GLU A 95 -14.37 8.23 20.60
CA GLU A 95 -15.49 7.38 20.18
C GLU A 95 -15.91 7.54 18.71
N ARG A 96 -14.99 7.92 17.85
CA ARG A 96 -15.24 8.02 16.39
C ARG A 96 -15.59 6.64 15.83
N VAL A 97 -16.52 6.58 14.88
CA VAL A 97 -16.91 5.31 14.26
C VAL A 97 -15.84 4.85 13.26
N VAL A 98 -15.35 3.64 13.45
CA VAL A 98 -14.45 2.93 12.57
C VAL A 98 -15.01 1.56 12.19
N ARG A 99 -14.64 1.04 11.01
CA ARG A 99 -15.25 -0.18 10.47
C ARG A 99 -14.24 -1.31 10.31
N SER A 100 -14.72 -2.55 10.38
CA SER A 100 -13.90 -3.75 10.22
C SER A 100 -14.02 -4.35 8.81
N GLY A 101 -13.08 -5.25 8.47
CA GLY A 101 -13.21 -6.16 7.34
C GLY A 101 -12.96 -5.56 5.97
N GLY A 102 -11.98 -4.71 5.81
CA GLY A 102 -11.69 -4.15 4.49
C GLY A 102 -10.42 -3.32 4.38
N GLY A 103 -9.50 -3.48 5.32
CA GLY A 103 -8.37 -2.59 5.51
C GLY A 103 -8.72 -1.42 6.43
N ILE A 104 -7.82 -0.47 6.52
CA ILE A 104 -8.03 0.80 7.22
C ILE A 104 -8.71 1.77 6.27
N ILE A 105 -9.90 2.21 6.64
CA ILE A 105 -10.61 3.29 5.93
C ILE A 105 -10.08 4.61 6.50
N PRO A 106 -9.56 5.51 5.67
CA PRO A 106 -9.02 6.79 6.16
C PRO A 106 -10.11 7.68 6.75
N ASP A 107 -9.73 8.54 7.70
CA ASP A 107 -10.61 9.57 8.27
C ASP A 107 -10.91 10.68 7.24
N ILE A 108 -9.92 10.96 6.38
CA ILE A 108 -10.02 11.92 5.28
C ILE A 108 -9.73 11.16 3.99
N GLU A 109 -10.76 10.93 3.21
CA GLU A 109 -10.61 10.27 1.91
C GLU A 109 -10.02 11.27 0.90
N GLN A 110 -8.87 10.92 0.36
CA GLN A 110 -8.20 11.67 -0.68
C GLN A 110 -7.88 10.71 -1.82
N THR A 111 -8.69 10.76 -2.84
CA THR A 111 -8.34 10.08 -4.10
C THR A 111 -7.15 10.80 -4.71
N GLY A 112 -6.00 10.14 -4.72
CA GLY A 112 -4.86 10.62 -5.50
C GLY A 112 -5.28 10.86 -6.96
N ARG A 113 -4.54 11.66 -7.69
CA ARG A 113 -4.71 11.74 -9.16
C ARG A 113 -4.81 10.31 -9.65
N LYS A 114 -5.86 9.99 -10.41
CA LYS A 114 -5.99 8.67 -11.07
C LYS A 114 -4.66 8.40 -11.73
N GLY A 115 -3.90 7.45 -11.18
CA GLY A 115 -2.58 7.13 -11.68
C GLY A 115 -2.74 6.79 -13.15
N ASN A 116 -1.97 7.42 -14.02
CA ASN A 116 -1.94 7.04 -15.41
C ASN A 116 -1.63 5.54 -15.45
N LEU A 117 -2.46 4.75 -16.13
CA LEU A 117 -2.28 3.29 -16.28
C LEU A 117 -0.85 2.96 -16.71
N LEU A 118 -0.31 3.79 -17.61
CA LEU A 118 1.06 3.72 -18.08
C LEU A 118 2.08 3.86 -16.93
N TYR A 119 1.86 4.78 -15.98
CA TYR A 119 2.75 4.93 -14.82
C TYR A 119 2.74 3.68 -13.93
N GLY A 120 1.58 3.09 -13.70
CA GLY A 120 1.46 1.84 -12.96
C GLY A 120 2.18 0.67 -13.65
N GLN A 121 2.10 0.59 -14.96
CA GLN A 121 2.80 -0.43 -15.76
C GLN A 121 4.32 -0.25 -15.76
N LEU A 122 4.81 1.00 -15.88
CA LEU A 122 6.23 1.32 -15.89
C LEU A 122 6.89 1.16 -14.51
N ASN A 123 6.14 1.35 -13.44
CA ASN A 123 6.63 1.37 -12.06
C ASN A 123 6.12 0.20 -11.20
N GLY A 124 5.58 -0.84 -11.80
CA GLY A 124 5.05 -2.01 -11.10
C GLY A 124 6.09 -2.67 -10.19
N PHE A 125 5.89 -2.55 -8.88
CA PHE A 125 6.82 -3.05 -7.83
C PHE A 125 7.02 -4.58 -7.90
N TYR A 126 6.06 -5.31 -8.46
CA TYR A 126 6.09 -6.77 -8.61
C TYR A 126 6.25 -7.24 -10.06
N SER A 127 6.31 -6.33 -11.02
CA SER A 127 6.56 -6.71 -12.40
C SER A 127 8.05 -6.69 -12.67
N LEU A 128 8.54 -7.71 -13.37
CA LEU A 128 9.88 -7.74 -13.97
C LEU A 128 10.14 -6.53 -14.91
N ASN A 129 9.16 -5.66 -15.05
CA ASN A 129 9.10 -4.52 -15.96
C ASN A 129 9.21 -3.17 -15.26
N ASN A 130 9.94 -3.04 -14.17
CA ASN A 130 10.23 -1.73 -13.57
C ASN A 130 11.20 -0.94 -14.45
N GLN A 131 10.68 -0.41 -15.55
CA GLN A 131 11.49 0.27 -16.57
C GLN A 131 12.11 1.56 -16.02
N PHE A 132 11.40 2.28 -15.13
CA PHE A 132 11.94 3.47 -14.46
C PHE A 132 13.16 3.16 -13.62
N PHE A 133 13.12 2.11 -12.82
CA PHE A 133 14.23 1.71 -11.96
C PHE A 133 15.48 1.34 -12.79
N TYR A 134 15.29 0.52 -13.81
CA TYR A 134 16.41 0.08 -14.64
C TYR A 134 17.03 1.22 -15.43
N TYR A 135 16.19 2.12 -15.95
CA TYR A 135 16.67 3.30 -16.67
C TYR A 135 17.36 4.29 -15.73
N ALA A 136 16.72 4.63 -14.60
CA ALA A 136 17.28 5.56 -13.62
C ALA A 136 18.60 5.08 -13.03
N ARG A 137 18.76 3.78 -12.80
CA ARG A 137 20.02 3.21 -12.33
C ARG A 137 21.18 3.42 -13.32
N ARG A 138 20.91 3.40 -14.61
CA ARG A 138 21.92 3.58 -15.67
C ARG A 138 22.14 5.05 -16.01
N TYR A 139 21.12 5.86 -15.94
CA TYR A 139 21.10 7.23 -16.43
C TYR A 139 22.24 8.12 -15.87
N PRO A 140 22.63 8.06 -14.58
CA PRO A 140 23.74 8.85 -14.06
C PRO A 140 25.10 8.49 -14.66
N PHE A 141 25.32 7.25 -15.07
CA PHE A 141 26.57 6.83 -15.73
C PHE A 141 26.70 7.43 -17.14
N ASP A 142 25.57 7.57 -17.84
CA ASP A 142 25.52 8.17 -19.16
C ASP A 142 25.44 9.72 -19.10
N ASN A 143 25.21 10.32 -17.93
CA ASN A 143 25.05 11.75 -17.69
C ASN A 143 25.71 12.18 -16.37
N PRO A 144 27.05 12.25 -16.31
CA PRO A 144 27.79 12.52 -15.07
C PRO A 144 27.58 13.93 -14.51
N GLU A 145 27.06 14.87 -15.30
CA GLU A 145 26.74 16.24 -14.91
C GLU A 145 25.37 16.41 -14.26
N LEU A 146 24.67 15.32 -13.94
CA LEU A 146 23.36 15.36 -13.31
C LEU A 146 23.39 16.11 -11.97
N THR A 147 22.48 17.04 -11.82
CA THR A 147 22.28 17.81 -10.56
C THR A 147 20.96 17.45 -9.89
N PRO A 148 20.78 17.71 -8.59
CA PRO A 148 19.50 17.49 -7.90
C PRO A 148 18.32 18.28 -8.49
N SER A 149 18.61 19.36 -9.25
CA SER A 149 17.60 20.19 -9.94
C SER A 149 17.31 19.73 -11.38
N PHE A 150 17.79 18.54 -11.78
CA PHE A 150 17.56 18.01 -13.12
C PHE A 150 16.07 17.88 -13.42
N VAL A 151 15.69 18.38 -14.60
CA VAL A 151 14.35 18.20 -15.19
C VAL A 151 14.53 17.52 -16.53
N ALA A 152 13.85 16.39 -16.71
CA ALA A 152 13.93 15.61 -17.95
C ALA A 152 13.44 16.42 -19.15
N SER A 153 14.25 16.50 -20.20
CA SER A 153 13.90 17.10 -21.49
C SER A 153 13.09 16.11 -22.36
N GLU A 154 12.48 16.61 -23.43
CA GLU A 154 11.86 15.75 -24.46
C GLU A 154 12.83 14.71 -25.02
N LYS A 155 14.11 15.08 -25.18
CA LYS A 155 15.16 14.14 -25.61
C LYS A 155 15.36 13.00 -24.61
N ASP A 156 15.32 13.29 -23.32
CA ASP A 156 15.46 12.27 -22.26
C ASP A 156 14.24 11.36 -22.21
N LEU A 157 13.04 11.92 -22.38
CA LEU A 157 11.80 11.15 -22.47
C LEU A 157 11.81 10.20 -23.69
N ASN A 158 12.28 10.65 -24.84
CA ASN A 158 12.40 9.81 -26.04
C ASN A 158 13.45 8.71 -25.86
N ARG A 159 14.58 9.00 -25.20
CA ARG A 159 15.57 7.98 -24.84
C ARG A 159 14.99 6.92 -23.89
N PHE A 160 14.22 7.36 -22.90
CA PHE A 160 13.53 6.43 -22.00
C PHE A 160 12.51 5.56 -22.74
N ARG A 161 11.72 6.13 -23.65
CA ARG A 161 10.77 5.38 -24.49
C ARG A 161 11.49 4.28 -25.28
N THR A 162 12.54 4.62 -26.00
CA THR A 162 13.35 3.66 -26.77
C THR A 162 13.96 2.58 -25.86
N PHE A 163 14.41 2.95 -24.65
CA PHE A 163 14.92 1.99 -23.69
C PHE A 163 13.83 0.99 -23.25
N ALA A 164 12.62 1.46 -22.96
CA ALA A 164 11.51 0.61 -22.56
C ALA A 164 11.06 -0.33 -23.68
N GLU A 165 10.97 0.18 -24.91
CA GLU A 165 10.60 -0.60 -26.11
C GLU A 165 11.63 -1.71 -26.41
N ASN A 166 12.92 -1.43 -26.28
CA ASN A 166 13.99 -2.41 -26.44
C ASN A 166 13.99 -3.52 -25.36
N ARG A 167 13.16 -3.37 -24.33
CA ARG A 167 12.94 -4.36 -23.27
C ARG A 167 11.53 -4.99 -23.32
N ASP A 168 10.98 -5.07 -24.51
CA ASP A 168 9.68 -5.65 -24.80
C ASP A 168 8.49 -4.97 -24.06
N PHE A 169 8.69 -3.72 -23.63
CA PHE A 169 7.59 -2.98 -23.03
C PHE A 169 6.61 -2.53 -24.13
N LYS A 170 5.37 -2.98 -24.03
CA LYS A 170 4.29 -2.58 -24.95
C LYS A 170 3.38 -1.56 -24.26
N TYR A 171 3.24 -0.39 -24.89
CA TYR A 171 2.27 0.59 -24.47
C TYR A 171 0.86 0.06 -24.73
N ILE A 172 0.00 0.11 -23.72
CA ILE A 172 -1.43 -0.11 -23.92
C ILE A 172 -2.03 1.28 -24.20
N SER A 173 -2.51 1.45 -25.42
CA SER A 173 -3.22 2.65 -25.90
C SER A 173 -4.60 2.76 -25.28
#